data_72653114291c7cfa79e71380910a9f8c
#
_entry.id   72653114291c7cfa79e71380910a9f8c
#
_cell.length_a   1.000
_cell.length_b   1.000
_cell.length_c   1.000
_cell.angle_alpha   90.00
_cell.angle_beta   90.00
_cell.angle_gamma   90.00
#
_symmetry.space_group_name_H-M   'P 1'
#
loop_
_entity.id
_entity.type
_entity.pdbx_description
1 polymer ?
#
loop_
_entity_poly.entity_id
_entity_poly.type
_entity_poly.pdbx_seq_one_letter_code
_entity_poly.pdbx_strand_id
1 'polypeptide(L)'
;EMLRSLVGSEMCIRDRMEPDGEALAALVQQYYEGRGAYPRQVLLPCALEGQDALERLLTEAAGHKVALAVPQRGDKCRLTEMAANNAREEILIATTKAQRSLKTLEWLQRALELDAPPERIEAFDISNLGDTGIVAGMTVFQHGRPRKSDYRKFRIRTTDGQNDYGSMHEAVTRRFQHYVDGDPGFCPLPDLLLIDGGAEHAAVAQAVLDGFGLQVPVFGMVKDDRHRTRALITPGGHEIGIAANPAVFAFVGTIQEETH
;
A
#
# COMPACT_ATOMS: atom_id res chain seq x y z
N GLU A 1 2.43 12.25 14.91
CA GLU A 1 3.64 12.51 15.74
C GLU A 1 4.59 11.33 15.77
N MET A 2 4.12 10.08 15.72
CA MET A 2 4.96 8.89 15.76
C MET A 2 5.76 8.63 14.45
N LEU A 3 5.31 9.11 13.29
CA LEU A 3 6.01 8.97 11.99
C LEU A 3 7.14 10.01 11.79
N ARG A 4 7.11 11.14 12.47
CA ARG A 4 8.21 12.13 12.43
C ARG A 4 9.46 11.69 13.20
N SER A 5 9.31 10.78 14.16
CA SER A 5 10.44 10.21 14.91
C SER A 5 11.25 9.18 14.12
N LEU A 6 10.69 8.58 13.07
CA LEU A 6 11.38 7.58 12.25
C LEU A 6 12.33 8.19 11.19
N VAL A 7 12.05 9.40 10.72
CA VAL A 7 12.88 10.09 9.71
C VAL A 7 14.23 10.58 10.29
N GLY A 8 14.30 10.81 11.59
CA GLY A 8 15.55 11.16 12.28
C GLY A 8 16.47 9.99 12.60
N SER A 9 15.99 8.74 12.48
CA SER A 9 16.76 7.53 12.81
C SER A 9 17.40 6.83 11.60
N GLU A 10 17.08 7.23 10.37
CA GLU A 10 17.67 6.62 9.17
C GLU A 10 19.19 6.80 9.07
N MET A 11 19.72 7.85 9.69
CA MET A 11 21.17 8.07 9.77
C MET A 11 21.86 7.22 10.86
N CYS A 12 21.08 6.70 11.82
CA CYS A 12 21.60 5.82 12.89
C CYS A 12 21.51 4.32 12.56
N ILE A 13 20.64 3.91 11.63
CA ILE A 13 20.43 2.49 11.28
C ILE A 13 21.61 1.94 10.47
N ARG A 14 22.41 2.78 9.82
CA ARG A 14 23.53 2.35 9.00
C ARG A 14 24.77 1.92 9.80
N ASP A 15 24.85 2.27 11.07
CA ASP A 15 26.08 2.04 11.90
C ASP A 15 25.90 1.06 13.07
N ARG A 16 24.68 0.58 13.35
CA ARG A 16 24.44 -0.46 14.37
C ARG A 16 23.96 -1.75 13.70
N MET A 17 24.89 -2.57 13.24
CA MET A 17 24.61 -3.94 12.81
C MET A 17 24.50 -4.92 14.00
N GLU A 18 24.52 -4.45 15.24
CA GLU A 18 24.28 -5.28 16.42
C GLU A 18 22.78 -5.36 16.72
N PRO A 19 22.27 -6.55 17.02
CA PRO A 19 20.87 -6.71 17.39
C PRO A 19 20.57 -5.97 18.69
N ASP A 20 19.58 -5.08 18.66
CA ASP A 20 19.11 -4.32 19.81
C ASP A 20 18.31 -5.27 20.72
N GLY A 21 18.83 -5.54 21.91
CA GLY A 21 18.22 -6.47 22.87
C GLY A 21 16.85 -6.02 23.37
N GLU A 22 16.61 -4.71 23.47
CA GLU A 22 15.33 -4.14 23.88
C GLU A 22 14.26 -4.32 22.78
N ALA A 23 14.61 -3.97 21.53
CA ALA A 23 13.73 -4.15 20.38
C ALA A 23 13.40 -5.63 20.16
N LEU A 24 14.38 -6.53 20.35
CA LEU A 24 14.18 -7.96 20.21
C LEU A 24 13.29 -8.52 21.34
N ALA A 25 13.40 -8.02 22.58
CA ALA A 25 12.52 -8.41 23.68
C ALA A 25 11.07 -8.04 23.38
N ALA A 26 10.81 -6.81 22.93
CA ALA A 26 9.49 -6.34 22.52
C ALA A 26 8.91 -7.18 21.37
N LEU A 27 9.74 -7.52 20.37
CA LEU A 27 9.34 -8.37 19.24
C LEU A 27 8.95 -9.78 19.70
N VAL A 28 9.73 -10.41 20.58
CA VAL A 28 9.43 -11.76 21.13
C VAL A 28 8.13 -11.72 21.92
N GLN A 29 7.92 -10.71 22.74
CA GLN A 29 6.67 -10.54 23.49
C GLN A 29 5.48 -10.41 22.54
N GLN A 30 5.53 -9.50 21.57
CA GLN A 30 4.47 -9.27 20.59
C GLN A 30 4.20 -10.52 19.74
N TYR A 31 5.24 -11.26 19.38
CA TYR A 31 5.10 -12.49 18.59
C TYR A 31 4.29 -13.56 19.29
N TYR A 32 4.49 -13.75 20.61
CA TYR A 32 3.79 -14.75 21.40
C TYR A 32 2.47 -14.26 22.01
N GLU A 33 2.21 -12.96 22.00
CA GLU A 33 0.95 -12.39 22.49
C GLU A 33 -0.25 -12.93 21.68
N GLY A 34 -1.21 -13.53 22.36
CA GLY A 34 -2.41 -14.12 21.74
C GLY A 34 -2.18 -15.43 20.95
N ARG A 35 -0.98 -16.02 20.98
CA ARG A 35 -0.73 -17.34 20.37
C ARG A 35 -0.98 -18.45 21.37
N GLY A 36 -1.69 -19.50 20.95
CA GLY A 36 -2.01 -20.67 21.80
C GLY A 36 -0.90 -21.73 21.89
N ALA A 37 0.24 -21.54 21.19
CA ALA A 37 1.34 -22.52 21.17
C ALA A 37 2.67 -21.85 21.52
N TYR A 38 3.35 -22.41 22.54
CA TYR A 38 4.64 -21.93 23.01
C TYR A 38 5.69 -23.05 22.94
N PRO A 39 6.90 -22.78 22.42
CA PRO A 39 7.98 -23.75 22.42
C PRO A 39 8.62 -23.88 23.82
N ARG A 40 9.29 -25.00 24.09
CA ARG A 40 10.06 -25.15 25.31
C ARG A 40 11.36 -24.31 25.35
N GLN A 41 11.82 -23.88 24.16
CA GLN A 41 13.04 -23.08 24.04
C GLN A 41 12.91 -22.12 22.86
N VAL A 42 13.28 -20.85 23.07
CA VAL A 42 13.46 -19.83 22.05
C VAL A 42 14.95 -19.52 21.96
N LEU A 43 15.51 -19.59 20.75
CA LEU A 43 16.91 -19.26 20.52
C LEU A 43 17.02 -17.81 20.06
N LEU A 44 17.95 -17.07 20.68
CA LEU A 44 18.14 -15.63 20.45
C LEU A 44 19.54 -15.36 19.89
N PRO A 45 19.71 -14.35 19.04
CA PRO A 45 21.02 -13.96 18.51
C PRO A 45 21.86 -13.16 19.52
N CYS A 46 21.21 -12.53 20.53
CA CYS A 46 21.87 -11.76 21.58
C CYS A 46 21.10 -11.88 22.89
N ALA A 47 21.72 -11.46 24.00
CA ALA A 47 21.05 -11.34 25.29
C ALA A 47 20.01 -10.22 25.25
N LEU A 48 18.86 -10.43 25.92
CA LEU A 48 17.79 -9.45 26.03
C LEU A 48 17.89 -8.71 27.36
N GLU A 49 17.53 -7.43 27.36
CA GLU A 49 17.29 -6.72 28.60
C GLU A 49 16.00 -7.27 29.25
N GLY A 50 16.09 -7.59 30.56
CA GLY A 50 14.94 -8.18 31.28
C GLY A 50 14.57 -9.61 30.85
N GLN A 51 15.53 -10.38 30.29
CA GLN A 51 15.31 -11.75 29.81
C GLN A 51 14.59 -12.64 30.82
N ASP A 52 14.95 -12.56 32.11
CA ASP A 52 14.33 -13.37 33.17
C ASP A 52 12.84 -13.03 33.37
N ALA A 53 12.47 -11.76 33.21
CA ALA A 53 11.07 -11.33 33.30
C ALA A 53 10.25 -11.86 32.11
N LEU A 54 10.82 -11.79 30.90
CA LEU A 54 10.19 -12.32 29.69
C LEU A 54 10.05 -13.84 29.72
N GLU A 55 11.05 -14.59 30.25
CA GLU A 55 10.96 -16.04 30.46
C GLU A 55 9.80 -16.42 31.41
N ARG A 56 9.65 -15.66 32.50
CA ARG A 56 8.53 -15.89 33.45
C ARG A 56 7.19 -15.66 32.77
N LEU A 57 7.03 -14.54 32.08
CA LEU A 57 5.82 -14.19 31.36
C LEU A 57 5.43 -15.27 30.33
N LEU A 58 6.39 -15.71 29.52
CA LEU A 58 6.16 -16.75 28.51
C LEU A 58 5.86 -18.12 29.17
N THR A 59 6.54 -18.45 30.27
CA THR A 59 6.33 -19.67 31.02
C THR A 59 4.93 -19.72 31.66
N GLU A 60 4.47 -18.61 32.22
CA GLU A 60 3.14 -18.45 32.77
C GLU A 60 2.04 -18.60 31.70
N ALA A 61 2.21 -17.91 30.59
CA ALA A 61 1.27 -17.98 29.46
C ALA A 61 1.23 -19.38 28.82
N ALA A 62 2.38 -20.06 28.76
CA ALA A 62 2.51 -21.40 28.17
C ALA A 62 2.01 -22.54 29.06
N GLY A 63 1.92 -22.35 30.39
CA GLY A 63 1.66 -23.41 31.36
C GLY A 63 2.79 -24.44 31.50
N HIS A 64 3.95 -24.19 30.90
CA HIS A 64 5.18 -25.01 31.02
C HIS A 64 6.42 -24.12 30.86
N LYS A 65 7.56 -24.63 31.29
CA LYS A 65 8.83 -23.86 31.22
C LYS A 65 9.19 -23.52 29.75
N VAL A 66 9.38 -22.24 29.49
CA VAL A 66 9.92 -21.68 28.24
C VAL A 66 11.27 -21.05 28.56
N ALA A 67 12.35 -21.52 27.93
CA ALA A 67 13.70 -21.00 28.15
C ALA A 67 14.10 -20.10 26.97
N LEU A 68 14.64 -18.91 27.25
CA LEU A 68 15.29 -18.04 26.28
C LEU A 68 16.80 -18.30 26.31
N ALA A 69 17.41 -18.66 25.20
CA ALA A 69 18.81 -19.05 25.17
C ALA A 69 19.58 -18.38 24.03
N VAL A 70 20.76 -17.86 24.34
CA VAL A 70 21.74 -17.34 23.37
C VAL A 70 22.81 -18.40 23.16
N PRO A 71 22.71 -19.21 22.09
CA PRO A 71 23.66 -20.31 21.86
C PRO A 71 25.02 -19.76 21.40
N GLN A 72 26.08 -20.22 22.01
CA GLN A 72 27.44 -19.78 21.72
C GLN A 72 28.18 -20.72 20.75
N ARG A 73 27.70 -21.96 20.54
CA ARG A 73 28.36 -22.97 19.70
C ARG A 73 27.41 -24.13 19.34
N GLY A 74 27.80 -24.89 18.33
CA GLY A 74 27.04 -26.07 17.88
C GLY A 74 25.87 -25.74 16.98
N ASP A 75 24.98 -26.73 16.76
CA ASP A 75 23.89 -26.62 15.78
C ASP A 75 22.88 -25.51 16.10
N LYS A 76 22.65 -25.24 17.38
CA LYS A 76 21.77 -24.13 17.80
C LYS A 76 22.33 -22.76 17.43
N CYS A 77 23.65 -22.57 17.50
CA CYS A 77 24.31 -21.34 17.04
C CYS A 77 24.15 -21.19 15.54
N ARG A 78 24.35 -22.26 14.76
CA ARG A 78 24.13 -22.24 13.31
C ARG A 78 22.69 -21.89 12.95
N LEU A 79 21.69 -22.38 13.70
CA LEU A 79 20.30 -22.03 13.47
C LEU A 79 20.03 -20.55 13.70
N THR A 80 20.57 -19.94 14.76
CA THR A 80 20.43 -18.51 15.00
C THR A 80 21.14 -17.67 13.94
N GLU A 81 22.33 -18.08 13.48
CA GLU A 81 23.05 -17.43 12.39
C GLU A 81 22.26 -17.49 11.07
N MET A 82 21.69 -18.66 10.73
CA MET A 82 20.84 -18.79 9.56
C MET A 82 19.62 -17.87 9.64
N ALA A 83 18.93 -17.84 10.77
CA ALA A 83 17.78 -16.97 10.99
C ALA A 83 18.15 -15.49 10.86
N ALA A 84 19.28 -15.08 11.43
CA ALA A 84 19.79 -13.71 11.31
C ALA A 84 20.16 -13.34 9.87
N ASN A 85 20.78 -14.26 9.12
CA ASN A 85 21.10 -14.03 7.71
C ASN A 85 19.83 -13.91 6.86
N ASN A 86 18.85 -14.81 7.04
CA ASN A 86 17.57 -14.72 6.35
C ASN A 86 16.85 -13.40 6.65
N ALA A 87 16.83 -12.96 7.92
CA ALA A 87 16.27 -11.68 8.30
C ALA A 87 16.96 -10.50 7.61
N ARG A 88 18.31 -10.52 7.51
CA ARG A 88 19.06 -9.47 6.79
C ARG A 88 18.74 -9.44 5.29
N GLU A 89 18.65 -10.61 4.66
CA GLU A 89 18.27 -10.71 3.24
C GLU A 89 16.86 -10.18 3.02
N GLU A 90 15.89 -10.56 3.85
CA GLU A 90 14.51 -10.06 3.77
C GLU A 90 14.43 -8.54 3.96
N ILE A 91 15.17 -7.98 4.92
CA ILE A 91 15.23 -6.53 5.11
C ILE A 91 15.80 -5.84 3.87
N LEU A 92 16.90 -6.38 3.31
CA LEU A 92 17.52 -5.82 2.09
C LEU A 92 16.56 -5.85 0.91
N ILE A 93 15.86 -6.98 0.70
CA ILE A 93 14.85 -7.12 -0.37
C ILE A 93 13.70 -6.12 -0.15
N ALA A 94 13.18 -6.03 1.07
CA ALA A 94 12.08 -5.14 1.41
C ALA A 94 12.46 -3.66 1.20
N THR A 95 13.66 -3.26 1.66
CA THR A 95 14.20 -1.91 1.49
C THR A 95 14.40 -1.57 0.01
N THR A 96 15.02 -2.48 -0.76
CA THR A 96 15.20 -2.29 -2.20
C THR A 96 13.87 -2.15 -2.94
N LYS A 97 12.86 -2.95 -2.57
CA LYS A 97 11.52 -2.87 -3.16
C LYS A 97 10.82 -1.55 -2.82
N ALA A 98 10.93 -1.09 -1.58
CA ALA A 98 10.38 0.20 -1.15
C ALA A 98 11.06 1.38 -1.89
N GLN A 99 12.39 1.35 -1.99
CA GLN A 99 13.16 2.36 -2.74
C GLN A 99 12.78 2.40 -4.23
N ARG A 100 12.57 1.24 -4.86
CA ARG A 100 12.11 1.18 -6.25
C ARG A 100 10.70 1.77 -6.42
N SER A 101 9.79 1.45 -5.50
CA SER A 101 8.44 2.02 -5.51
C SER A 101 8.48 3.54 -5.37
N LEU A 102 9.26 4.06 -4.42
CA LEU A 102 9.41 5.51 -4.24
C LEU A 102 9.93 6.20 -5.50
N LYS A 103 10.99 5.68 -6.12
CA LYS A 103 11.51 6.22 -7.38
C LYS A 103 10.47 6.20 -8.51
N THR A 104 9.65 5.16 -8.58
CA THR A 104 8.57 5.09 -9.58
C THR A 104 7.53 6.19 -9.35
N LEU A 105 7.15 6.46 -8.09
CA LEU A 105 6.23 7.54 -7.73
C LEU A 105 6.83 8.93 -7.99
N GLU A 106 8.14 9.13 -7.75
CA GLU A 106 8.85 10.37 -8.11
C GLU A 106 8.87 10.60 -9.63
N TRP A 107 9.04 9.55 -10.43
CA TRP A 107 8.97 9.67 -11.89
C TRP A 107 7.55 9.95 -12.37
N LEU A 108 6.54 9.31 -11.74
CA LEU A 108 5.14 9.60 -12.03
C LEU A 108 4.78 11.05 -11.67
N GLN A 109 5.23 11.54 -10.51
CA GLN A 109 5.11 12.94 -10.11
C GLN A 109 5.61 13.90 -11.19
N ARG A 110 6.85 13.67 -11.67
CA ARG A 110 7.47 14.53 -12.71
C ARG A 110 6.73 14.45 -14.04
N ALA A 111 6.28 13.26 -14.43
CA ALA A 111 5.55 13.06 -15.67
C ALA A 111 4.19 13.77 -15.67
N LEU A 112 3.52 13.82 -14.52
CA LEU A 112 2.21 14.44 -14.34
C LEU A 112 2.26 15.85 -13.77
N GLU A 113 3.47 16.39 -13.53
CA GLU A 113 3.70 17.73 -12.96
C GLU A 113 2.96 17.94 -11.61
N LEU A 114 2.95 16.87 -10.76
CA LEU A 114 2.33 16.95 -9.44
C LEU A 114 3.26 17.67 -8.45
N ASP A 115 2.68 18.30 -7.41
CA ASP A 115 3.44 19.02 -6.38
C ASP A 115 4.33 18.09 -5.54
N ALA A 116 3.89 16.83 -5.32
CA ALA A 116 4.61 15.79 -4.58
C ALA A 116 4.39 14.40 -5.19
N PRO A 117 5.26 13.41 -4.89
CA PRO A 117 5.01 12.03 -5.28
C PRO A 117 3.68 11.54 -4.68
N PRO A 118 2.76 10.97 -5.49
CA PRO A 118 1.46 10.56 -4.98
C PRO A 118 1.60 9.32 -4.08
N GLU A 119 1.36 9.48 -2.79
CA GLU A 119 1.40 8.37 -1.82
C GLU A 119 0.16 7.49 -1.90
N ARG A 120 -1.02 8.12 -2.08
CA ARG A 120 -2.30 7.43 -2.25
C ARG A 120 -2.87 7.70 -3.63
N ILE A 121 -3.04 6.63 -4.40
CA ILE A 121 -3.65 6.66 -5.73
C ILE A 121 -4.94 5.86 -5.67
N GLU A 122 -6.04 6.43 -6.14
CA GLU A 122 -7.30 5.71 -6.34
C GLU A 122 -7.56 5.57 -7.83
N ALA A 123 -8.06 4.41 -8.26
CA ALA A 123 -8.41 4.19 -9.65
C ALA A 123 -9.82 3.61 -9.79
N PHE A 124 -10.54 4.05 -10.82
CA PHE A 124 -11.93 3.65 -11.08
C PHE A 124 -12.08 3.00 -12.45
N ASP A 125 -12.88 1.94 -12.50
CA ASP A 125 -13.37 1.30 -13.71
C ASP A 125 -14.88 1.11 -13.63
N ILE A 126 -15.56 1.20 -14.79
CA ILE A 126 -16.98 0.89 -14.94
C ILE A 126 -17.11 -0.44 -15.66
N SER A 127 -17.66 -1.42 -14.97
CA SER A 127 -17.87 -2.76 -15.50
C SER A 127 -19.37 -3.07 -15.60
N ASN A 128 -19.79 -3.56 -16.78
CA ASN A 128 -21.13 -4.05 -17.00
C ASN A 128 -21.18 -5.56 -16.75
N LEU A 129 -21.90 -5.99 -15.72
CA LEU A 129 -22.04 -7.40 -15.34
C LEU A 129 -23.27 -8.08 -15.99
N GLY A 130 -23.65 -7.66 -17.19
CA GLY A 130 -24.80 -8.18 -17.92
C GLY A 130 -26.10 -7.94 -17.15
N ASP A 131 -26.91 -8.99 -16.94
CA ASP A 131 -28.22 -8.89 -16.26
C ASP A 131 -28.15 -8.45 -14.78
N THR A 132 -26.95 -8.41 -14.18
CA THR A 132 -26.77 -8.02 -12.77
C THR A 132 -26.58 -6.52 -12.56
N GLY A 133 -26.47 -5.75 -13.64
CA GLY A 133 -26.37 -4.29 -13.64
C GLY A 133 -24.92 -3.77 -13.74
N ILE A 134 -24.79 -2.45 -13.64
CA ILE A 134 -23.50 -1.74 -13.76
C ILE A 134 -22.87 -1.59 -12.38
N VAL A 135 -21.57 -1.86 -12.31
CA VAL A 135 -20.76 -1.73 -11.09
C VAL A 135 -19.51 -0.90 -11.39
N ALA A 136 -19.22 0.08 -10.54
CA ALA A 136 -17.93 0.75 -10.54
C ALA A 136 -17.00 0.07 -9.52
N GLY A 137 -15.84 -0.34 -9.97
CA GLY A 137 -14.72 -0.77 -9.12
C GLY A 137 -13.86 0.42 -8.72
N MET A 138 -13.44 0.48 -7.45
CA MET A 138 -12.43 1.40 -6.96
C MET A 138 -11.29 0.61 -6.35
N THR A 139 -10.11 0.78 -6.88
CA THR A 139 -8.87 0.25 -6.31
C THR A 139 -8.05 1.34 -5.65
N VAL A 140 -7.22 0.96 -4.69
CA VAL A 140 -6.38 1.89 -3.93
C VAL A 140 -4.96 1.36 -3.90
N PHE A 141 -4.02 2.24 -4.21
CA PHE A 141 -2.59 2.00 -4.07
C PHE A 141 -2.02 2.96 -3.02
N GLN A 142 -1.27 2.42 -2.07
CA GLN A 142 -0.59 3.19 -1.03
C GLN A 142 0.92 2.94 -1.14
N HIS A 143 1.71 4.00 -1.27
CA HIS A 143 3.16 3.93 -1.45
C HIS A 143 3.59 2.98 -2.59
N GLY A 144 2.85 3.02 -3.71
CA GLY A 144 3.10 2.19 -4.89
C GLY A 144 2.70 0.71 -4.76
N ARG A 145 1.88 0.34 -3.77
CA ARG A 145 1.41 -1.04 -3.52
C ARG A 145 -0.12 -1.10 -3.39
N PRO A 146 -0.76 -2.17 -3.88
CA PRO A 146 -2.19 -2.37 -3.69
C PRO A 146 -2.58 -2.41 -2.21
N ARG A 147 -3.59 -1.63 -1.82
CA ARG A 147 -4.18 -1.62 -0.48
C ARG A 147 -5.60 -2.19 -0.53
N LYS A 148 -5.69 -3.51 -0.60
CA LYS A 148 -6.95 -4.24 -0.85
C LYS A 148 -8.04 -3.99 0.20
N SER A 149 -7.67 -3.64 1.44
CA SER A 149 -8.62 -3.27 2.50
C SER A 149 -9.48 -2.05 2.13
N ASP A 150 -8.95 -1.17 1.29
CA ASP A 150 -9.58 0.10 0.91
C ASP A 150 -10.32 0.00 -0.43
N TYR A 151 -10.30 -1.17 -1.11
CA TYR A 151 -11.06 -1.37 -2.34
C TYR A 151 -12.55 -1.27 -2.09
N ARG A 152 -13.28 -0.66 -3.01
CA ARG A 152 -14.74 -0.50 -2.93
C ARG A 152 -15.41 -0.89 -4.24
N LYS A 153 -16.66 -1.30 -4.13
CA LYS A 153 -17.54 -1.54 -5.27
C LYS A 153 -18.81 -0.71 -5.10
N PHE A 154 -19.13 0.07 -6.11
CA PHE A 154 -20.33 0.90 -6.15
C PHE A 154 -21.32 0.30 -7.16
N ARG A 155 -22.40 -0.29 -6.69
CA ARG A 155 -23.50 -0.66 -7.57
C ARG A 155 -24.18 0.62 -8.04
N ILE A 156 -24.25 0.84 -9.35
CA ILE A 156 -24.86 2.01 -9.96
C ILE A 156 -26.38 1.89 -9.87
N ARG A 157 -27.07 2.98 -9.59
CA ARG A 157 -28.50 3.01 -9.30
C ARG A 157 -29.30 3.93 -10.21
N THR A 158 -28.67 4.97 -10.77
CA THR A 158 -29.35 6.11 -11.40
C THR A 158 -29.31 6.11 -12.91
N THR A 159 -28.54 5.21 -13.54
CA THR A 159 -28.45 5.15 -15.00
C THR A 159 -29.25 3.99 -15.56
N ASP A 160 -30.31 4.33 -16.31
CA ASP A 160 -31.02 3.38 -17.17
C ASP A 160 -30.23 3.23 -18.48
N GLY A 161 -29.68 2.04 -18.72
CA GLY A 161 -28.91 1.70 -19.91
C GLY A 161 -27.39 1.93 -19.79
N GLN A 162 -26.67 1.68 -20.90
CA GLN A 162 -25.20 1.84 -21.00
C GLN A 162 -24.82 3.32 -21.06
N ASN A 163 -24.79 3.98 -19.91
CA ASN A 163 -24.30 5.35 -19.77
C ASN A 163 -23.07 5.34 -18.85
N ASP A 164 -21.90 5.06 -19.41
CA ASP A 164 -20.65 4.97 -18.66
C ASP A 164 -20.28 6.30 -17.99
N TYR A 165 -20.59 7.45 -18.59
CA TYR A 165 -20.35 8.76 -17.99
C TYR A 165 -21.22 9.01 -16.76
N GLY A 166 -22.52 8.70 -16.84
CA GLY A 166 -23.44 8.80 -15.71
C GLY A 166 -23.05 7.83 -14.58
N SER A 167 -22.60 6.63 -14.94
CA SER A 167 -22.11 5.64 -13.98
C SER A 167 -20.85 6.10 -13.26
N MET A 168 -19.90 6.68 -14.00
CA MET A 168 -18.68 7.27 -13.43
C MET A 168 -19.01 8.44 -12.51
N HIS A 169 -19.89 9.34 -12.96
CA HIS A 169 -20.36 10.47 -12.14
C HIS A 169 -20.97 9.99 -10.81
N GLU A 170 -21.85 9.00 -10.83
CA GLU A 170 -22.46 8.46 -9.61
C GLU A 170 -21.42 7.84 -8.68
N ALA A 171 -20.52 7.01 -9.21
CA ALA A 171 -19.51 6.33 -8.41
C ALA A 171 -18.57 7.31 -7.71
N VAL A 172 -18.03 8.27 -8.46
CA VAL A 172 -17.12 9.30 -7.95
C VAL A 172 -17.84 10.22 -6.96
N THR A 173 -19.09 10.63 -7.25
CA THR A 173 -19.90 11.43 -6.32
C THR A 173 -20.06 10.69 -4.98
N ARG A 174 -20.45 9.42 -5.01
CA ARG A 174 -20.64 8.64 -3.76
C ARG A 174 -19.35 8.47 -2.99
N ARG A 175 -18.22 8.25 -3.66
CA ARG A 175 -16.90 8.17 -3.02
C ARG A 175 -16.57 9.44 -2.24
N PHE A 176 -16.70 10.60 -2.89
CA PHE A 176 -16.32 11.88 -2.27
C PHE A 176 -17.38 12.41 -1.31
N GLN A 177 -18.66 12.05 -1.49
CA GLN A 177 -19.70 12.31 -0.50
C GLN A 177 -19.39 11.62 0.83
N HIS A 178 -19.01 10.33 0.82
CA HIS A 178 -18.58 9.62 2.03
C HIS A 178 -17.40 10.31 2.73
N TYR A 179 -16.46 10.87 1.96
CA TYR A 179 -15.36 11.63 2.54
C TYR A 179 -15.84 12.92 3.22
N VAL A 180 -16.71 13.69 2.56
CA VAL A 180 -17.28 14.94 3.10
C VAL A 180 -18.14 14.67 4.34
N ASP A 181 -18.85 13.54 4.36
CA ASP A 181 -19.64 13.07 5.50
C ASP A 181 -18.77 12.56 6.67
N GLY A 182 -17.44 12.50 6.49
CA GLY A 182 -16.49 12.09 7.53
C GLY A 182 -16.41 10.58 7.76
N ASP A 183 -16.78 9.76 6.77
CA ASP A 183 -16.67 8.31 6.85
C ASP A 183 -15.19 7.88 6.91
N PRO A 184 -14.72 7.26 8.03
CA PRO A 184 -13.32 6.84 8.16
C PRO A 184 -12.87 5.85 7.09
N GLY A 185 -13.81 5.06 6.52
CA GLY A 185 -13.53 4.09 5.47
C GLY A 185 -13.17 4.72 4.11
N PHE A 186 -13.32 6.05 3.99
CA PHE A 186 -13.04 6.84 2.79
C PHE A 186 -12.01 7.96 3.03
N CYS A 187 -11.29 7.90 4.14
CA CYS A 187 -10.18 8.80 4.47
C CYS A 187 -8.83 8.07 4.33
N PRO A 188 -7.73 8.82 4.01
CA PRO A 188 -7.67 10.21 3.54
C PRO A 188 -8.10 10.39 2.08
N LEU A 189 -8.08 11.63 1.58
CA LEU A 189 -8.18 11.90 0.14
C LEU A 189 -7.02 11.26 -0.63
N PRO A 190 -7.23 10.86 -1.90
CA PRO A 190 -6.13 10.46 -2.76
C PRO A 190 -5.31 11.69 -3.22
N ASP A 191 -4.02 11.46 -3.47
CA ASP A 191 -3.13 12.44 -4.10
C ASP A 191 -3.23 12.42 -5.62
N LEU A 192 -3.83 11.36 -6.18
CA LEU A 192 -4.03 11.16 -7.60
C LEU A 192 -5.25 10.26 -7.84
N LEU A 193 -6.11 10.67 -8.78
CA LEU A 193 -7.25 9.89 -9.25
C LEU A 193 -7.02 9.45 -10.69
N LEU A 194 -7.08 8.15 -10.92
CA LEU A 194 -6.98 7.55 -12.25
C LEU A 194 -8.33 6.96 -12.68
N ILE A 195 -8.72 7.24 -13.92
CA ILE A 195 -9.99 6.78 -14.47
C ILE A 195 -9.70 5.85 -15.65
N ASP A 196 -10.23 4.64 -15.63
CA ASP A 196 -10.15 3.75 -16.79
C ASP A 196 -11.06 4.27 -17.89
N GLY A 197 -10.50 5.09 -18.78
CA GLY A 197 -11.19 5.79 -19.85
C GLY A 197 -10.41 6.99 -20.38
N GLY A 198 -11.00 7.65 -21.37
CA GLY A 198 -10.41 8.82 -22.04
C GLY A 198 -10.62 10.14 -21.27
N ALA A 199 -10.30 11.25 -21.96
CA ALA A 199 -10.42 12.60 -21.42
C ALA A 199 -11.84 12.92 -20.91
N GLU A 200 -12.88 12.44 -21.59
CA GLU A 200 -14.26 12.71 -21.23
C GLU A 200 -14.64 12.05 -19.88
N HIS A 201 -14.18 10.83 -19.61
CA HIS A 201 -14.37 10.18 -18.31
C HIS A 201 -13.59 10.91 -17.20
N ALA A 202 -12.36 11.33 -17.49
CA ALA A 202 -11.58 12.13 -16.56
C ALA A 202 -12.24 13.50 -16.28
N ALA A 203 -12.83 14.15 -17.30
CA ALA A 203 -13.55 15.40 -17.14
C ALA A 203 -14.81 15.25 -16.27
N VAL A 204 -15.54 14.13 -16.39
CA VAL A 204 -16.68 13.84 -15.52
C VAL A 204 -16.23 13.73 -14.06
N ALA A 205 -15.14 13.01 -13.79
CA ALA A 205 -14.61 12.86 -12.43
C ALA A 205 -14.10 14.21 -11.88
N GLN A 206 -13.42 15.02 -12.71
CA GLN A 206 -12.98 16.37 -12.32
C GLN A 206 -14.16 17.27 -11.96
N ALA A 207 -15.22 17.28 -12.77
CA ALA A 207 -16.40 18.10 -12.49
C ALA A 207 -17.07 17.74 -11.15
N VAL A 208 -17.05 16.47 -10.76
CA VAL A 208 -17.52 16.04 -9.44
C VAL A 208 -16.65 16.59 -8.33
N LEU A 209 -15.32 16.52 -8.44
CA LEU A 209 -14.39 17.06 -7.47
C LEU A 209 -14.55 18.57 -7.31
N ASP A 210 -14.67 19.28 -8.42
CA ASP A 210 -14.90 20.74 -8.46
C ASP A 210 -16.20 21.10 -7.71
N GLY A 211 -17.27 20.29 -7.90
CA GLY A 211 -18.53 20.45 -7.18
C GLY A 211 -18.43 20.29 -5.67
N PHE A 212 -17.49 19.50 -5.19
CA PHE A 212 -17.15 19.36 -3.75
C PHE A 212 -16.08 20.36 -3.28
N GLY A 213 -15.49 21.15 -4.17
CA GLY A 213 -14.36 22.04 -3.85
C GLY A 213 -13.07 21.29 -3.47
N LEU A 214 -12.89 20.07 -3.96
CA LEU A 214 -11.75 19.23 -3.67
C LEU A 214 -10.67 19.35 -4.76
N GLN A 215 -9.42 19.51 -4.33
CA GLN A 215 -8.25 19.64 -5.21
C GLN A 215 -7.52 18.29 -5.29
N VAL A 216 -7.94 17.43 -6.21
CA VAL A 216 -7.30 16.14 -6.50
C VAL A 216 -7.01 16.07 -7.99
N PRO A 217 -5.74 15.88 -8.42
CA PRO A 217 -5.40 15.68 -9.82
C PRO A 217 -6.08 14.44 -10.41
N VAL A 218 -6.71 14.60 -11.58
CA VAL A 218 -7.44 13.53 -12.29
C VAL A 218 -6.82 13.27 -13.65
N PHE A 219 -6.61 11.99 -13.97
CA PHE A 219 -6.16 11.57 -15.30
C PHE A 219 -6.93 10.35 -15.78
N GLY A 220 -7.21 10.30 -17.08
CA GLY A 220 -7.70 9.09 -17.76
C GLY A 220 -6.56 8.17 -18.15
N MET A 221 -6.78 6.86 -18.14
CA MET A 221 -5.85 5.84 -18.62
C MET A 221 -6.20 5.46 -20.05
N VAL A 222 -5.38 5.92 -21.02
CA VAL A 222 -5.59 5.66 -22.45
C VAL A 222 -4.97 4.34 -22.85
N LYS A 223 -5.77 3.44 -23.44
CA LYS A 223 -5.33 2.11 -23.87
C LYS A 223 -4.78 2.12 -25.30
N ASP A 224 -3.81 1.24 -25.57
CA ASP A 224 -3.36 0.91 -26.93
C ASP A 224 -4.32 -0.13 -27.58
N ASP A 225 -4.05 -0.47 -28.86
CA ASP A 225 -4.81 -1.47 -29.62
C ASP A 225 -4.74 -2.89 -28.98
N ARG A 226 -3.88 -3.07 -27.99
CA ARG A 226 -3.72 -4.32 -27.21
C ARG A 226 -4.32 -4.20 -25.81
N HIS A 227 -5.16 -3.21 -25.56
CA HIS A 227 -5.83 -2.90 -24.28
C HIS A 227 -4.87 -2.62 -23.12
N ARG A 228 -3.62 -2.19 -23.35
CA ARG A 228 -2.67 -1.80 -22.31
C ARG A 228 -2.62 -0.28 -22.22
N THR A 229 -2.53 0.26 -21.00
CA THR A 229 -2.39 1.71 -20.80
C THR A 229 -1.09 2.20 -21.44
N ARG A 230 -1.18 3.01 -22.49
CA ARG A 230 -0.03 3.59 -23.22
C ARG A 230 0.30 5.02 -22.76
N ALA A 231 -0.69 5.72 -22.25
CA ALA A 231 -0.58 7.11 -21.84
C ALA A 231 -1.60 7.46 -20.77
N LEU A 232 -1.36 8.55 -20.07
CA LEU A 232 -2.33 9.23 -19.24
C LEU A 232 -2.83 10.48 -19.96
N ILE A 233 -4.09 10.86 -19.74
CA ILE A 233 -4.71 12.00 -20.40
C ILE A 233 -5.37 12.91 -19.36
N THR A 234 -5.14 14.21 -19.48
CA THR A 234 -5.84 15.19 -18.62
C THR A 234 -7.32 15.31 -19.01
N PRO A 235 -8.18 15.85 -18.13
CA PRO A 235 -9.55 16.20 -18.47
C PRO A 235 -9.68 17.15 -19.67
N GLY A 236 -8.66 17.99 -19.91
CA GLY A 236 -8.58 18.91 -21.06
C GLY A 236 -8.10 18.26 -22.36
N GLY A 237 -7.85 16.95 -22.37
CA GLY A 237 -7.45 16.21 -23.57
C GLY A 237 -5.95 16.22 -23.90
N HIS A 238 -5.09 16.72 -22.99
CA HIS A 238 -3.64 16.63 -23.15
C HIS A 238 -3.13 15.25 -22.78
N GLU A 239 -2.51 14.56 -23.73
CA GLU A 239 -1.99 13.20 -23.55
C GLU A 239 -0.53 13.22 -23.07
N ILE A 240 -0.25 12.49 -22.02
CA ILE A 240 1.06 12.33 -21.39
C ILE A 240 1.56 10.91 -21.62
N GLY A 241 2.57 10.76 -22.48
CA GLY A 241 3.18 9.46 -22.79
C GLY A 241 4.00 8.94 -21.61
N ILE A 242 3.67 7.73 -21.15
CA ILE A 242 4.39 7.06 -20.04
C ILE A 242 5.34 5.97 -20.52
N ALA A 243 5.30 5.60 -21.80
CA ALA A 243 6.09 4.50 -22.37
C ALA A 243 7.61 4.74 -22.31
N ALA A 244 8.04 6.01 -22.26
CA ALA A 244 9.45 6.38 -22.13
C ALA A 244 10.08 5.95 -20.79
N ASN A 245 9.28 5.72 -19.76
CA ASN A 245 9.73 5.23 -18.47
C ASN A 245 9.12 3.84 -18.18
N PRO A 246 9.89 2.74 -18.35
CA PRO A 246 9.37 1.39 -18.18
C PRO A 246 8.79 1.10 -16.79
N ALA A 247 9.31 1.74 -15.73
CA ALA A 247 8.82 1.53 -14.37
C ALA A 247 7.46 2.20 -14.16
N VAL A 248 7.26 3.42 -14.66
CA VAL A 248 5.97 4.11 -14.63
C VAL A 248 4.95 3.37 -15.50
N PHE A 249 5.35 2.95 -16.71
CA PHE A 249 4.51 2.19 -17.61
C PHE A 249 4.01 0.88 -16.97
N ALA A 250 4.91 0.10 -16.37
CA ALA A 250 4.56 -1.14 -15.68
C ALA A 250 3.67 -0.88 -14.45
N PHE A 251 3.94 0.18 -13.70
CA PHE A 251 3.16 0.54 -12.52
C PHE A 251 1.73 0.96 -12.87
N VAL A 252 1.55 1.84 -13.84
CA VAL A 252 0.22 2.26 -14.31
C VAL A 252 -0.54 1.08 -14.93
N GLY A 253 0.16 0.21 -15.68
CA GLY A 253 -0.41 -1.04 -16.19
C GLY A 253 -0.93 -1.95 -15.06
N THR A 254 -0.15 -2.09 -13.96
CA THR A 254 -0.60 -2.84 -12.78
C THR A 254 -1.83 -2.22 -12.12
N ILE A 255 -1.90 -0.88 -12.04
CA ILE A 255 -3.10 -0.20 -11.52
C ILE A 255 -4.30 -0.51 -12.40
N GLN A 256 -4.16 -0.42 -13.72
CA GLN A 256 -5.22 -0.73 -14.66
C GLN A 256 -5.70 -2.18 -14.55
N GLU A 257 -4.78 -3.15 -14.55
CA GLU A 257 -5.10 -4.58 -14.42
C GLU A 257 -5.82 -4.90 -13.10
N GLU A 258 -5.41 -4.28 -11.99
CA GLU A 258 -6.03 -4.51 -10.68
C GLU A 258 -7.41 -3.84 -10.59
N THR A 259 -7.67 -2.77 -11.39
CA THR A 259 -8.92 -2.02 -11.38
C THR A 259 -9.98 -2.68 -12.24
N HIS A 260 -9.57 -3.26 -13.35
CA HIS A 260 -10.42 -4.02 -14.29
C HIS A 260 -10.75 -5.41 -13.72
#